data_8d9dbce904d0a1c02d2f96b2e94c7fb8
#
_entry.id   8d9dbce904d0a1c02d2f96b2e94c7fb8
#
_cell.length_a   1.000
_cell.length_b   1.000
_cell.length_c   1.000
_cell.angle_alpha   90.00
_cell.angle_beta   90.00
_cell.angle_gamma   90.00
#
_symmetry.space_group_name_H-M   'P 1'
#
loop_
_entity.id
_entity.type
_entity.pdbx_description
1 polymer ?
#
loop_
_entity_poly.entity_id
_entity_poly.type
_entity_poly.pdbx_seq_one_letter_code
_entity_poly.pdbx_strand_id
1 'polypeptide(L)'
;MKKSLSTRLMYSFMVIIIIVVVGITAGISYLIADYFFEIKEQELTDKGHEMGETIEAFIRMDDKNMLYRYIIAVDRLVGARIWLFDDNYELIAASYYDGPEKADEPDSLKQFMKYGVPSPSELKSNAMKLDKDIKESSISYRIKIILHDIYAGQSFKSQIFHPHYKEQVILVGVPYKTPNGKTGAILMIEPLCGFEKFLRNVYIYITIVGIIALLISLFLVKTLSRKIIKPVQEMKDSAVAMASGDYSRRLLVQGQDEIAELASSLNSLGSDLSAFISKMERTDKIRRDFVANVSHELRTPITIIRGYNEAISDGMVTDPEVLQRYRTLINEETVRLERMVRELLDISRLESSDPLDTNNMDELPLAVIIRNVAEKLSVKAVKHKVIFNVHADENIKILGDGDQMVQLILILGDNALKYSPENGTVSIGAKKLADGSVLLSVSDQGKGIPEADIPFIWERFYKVEKSHCRSVPGTGLGLAIAKEIIRVHGASAKVISKCGLGTTFEIKFPKDKVV
;
A
#
# COMPACT_ATOMS: atom_id res chain seq x y z
N MET A 1 22.17 12.58 3.29
CA MET A 1 21.81 11.24 2.74
C MET A 1 21.18 10.39 3.84
N LYS A 2 19.92 9.99 3.71
CA LYS A 2 19.28 9.05 4.68
C LYS A 2 19.96 7.69 4.54
N LYS A 3 20.71 7.26 5.56
CA LYS A 3 21.29 5.90 5.59
C LYS A 3 20.15 4.89 5.47
N SER A 4 20.28 3.91 4.55
CA SER A 4 19.24 2.90 4.35
C SER A 4 18.99 2.10 5.63
N LEU A 5 17.77 1.57 5.79
CA LEU A 5 17.42 0.71 6.94
C LEU A 5 18.40 -0.47 7.06
N SER A 6 18.86 -1.00 5.92
CA SER A 6 19.87 -2.05 5.83
C SER A 6 21.20 -1.62 6.47
N THR A 7 21.64 -0.39 6.22
CA THR A 7 22.87 0.14 6.79
C THR A 7 22.75 0.34 8.31
N ARG A 8 21.59 0.79 8.80
CA ARG A 8 21.34 0.96 10.25
C ARG A 8 21.25 -0.40 10.96
N LEU A 9 20.48 -1.35 10.42
CA LEU A 9 20.38 -2.71 10.97
C LEU A 9 21.74 -3.43 10.89
N MET A 10 22.46 -3.29 9.78
CA MET A 10 23.81 -3.85 9.64
C MET A 10 24.76 -3.26 10.68
N TYR A 11 24.71 -1.93 10.92
CA TYR A 11 25.49 -1.30 11.99
C TYR A 11 25.06 -1.78 13.38
N SER A 12 23.76 -1.90 13.66
CA SER A 12 23.27 -2.40 14.95
C SER A 12 23.67 -3.86 15.18
N PHE A 13 23.49 -4.75 14.21
CA PHE A 13 23.95 -6.14 14.31
C PHE A 13 25.47 -6.23 14.40
N MET A 14 26.21 -5.44 13.62
CA MET A 14 27.66 -5.39 13.68
C MET A 14 28.13 -4.91 15.06
N VAL A 15 27.47 -3.90 15.63
CA VAL A 15 27.76 -3.41 16.99
C VAL A 15 27.46 -4.48 18.03
N ILE A 16 26.32 -5.17 17.94
CA ILE A 16 25.96 -6.27 18.87
C ILE A 16 26.98 -7.41 18.75
N ILE A 17 27.33 -7.82 17.55
CA ILE A 17 28.30 -8.90 17.33
C ILE A 17 29.70 -8.46 17.77
N ILE A 18 30.08 -7.22 17.50
CA ILE A 18 31.34 -6.65 18.02
C ILE A 18 31.32 -6.66 19.55
N ILE A 19 30.23 -6.24 20.18
CA ILE A 19 30.09 -6.27 21.64
C ILE A 19 30.22 -7.70 22.18
N VAL A 20 29.56 -8.68 21.52
CA VAL A 20 29.62 -10.09 21.94
C VAL A 20 31.01 -10.69 21.72
N VAL A 21 31.65 -10.47 20.56
CA VAL A 21 33.00 -10.97 20.27
C VAL A 21 34.04 -10.33 21.21
N VAL A 22 33.92 -9.01 21.40
CA VAL A 22 34.77 -8.30 22.37
C VAL A 22 34.53 -8.80 23.79
N GLY A 23 33.27 -9.08 24.16
CA GLY A 23 32.92 -9.63 25.47
C GLY A 23 33.51 -11.01 25.72
N ILE A 24 33.43 -11.93 24.77
CA ILE A 24 34.03 -13.28 24.85
C ILE A 24 35.58 -13.16 24.85
N THR A 25 36.14 -12.35 23.96
CA THR A 25 37.60 -12.13 23.88
C THR A 25 38.12 -11.43 25.12
N ALA A 26 37.37 -10.45 25.62
CA ALA A 26 37.68 -9.77 26.88
C ALA A 26 37.54 -10.73 28.06
N GLY A 27 36.57 -11.66 28.08
CA GLY A 27 36.41 -12.66 29.13
C GLY A 27 37.59 -13.62 29.20
N ILE A 28 38.06 -14.12 28.06
CA ILE A 28 39.26 -14.98 28.00
C ILE A 28 40.52 -14.17 28.36
N SER A 29 40.64 -12.95 27.87
CA SER A 29 41.73 -12.05 28.22
C SER A 29 41.68 -11.63 29.69
N TYR A 30 40.46 -11.41 30.22
CA TYR A 30 40.17 -11.12 31.60
C TYR A 30 40.63 -12.26 32.54
N LEU A 31 40.27 -13.51 32.22
CA LEU A 31 40.68 -14.67 32.98
C LEU A 31 42.22 -14.85 33.02
N ILE A 32 42.91 -14.47 31.97
CA ILE A 32 44.38 -14.60 31.85
C ILE A 32 45.12 -13.39 32.40
N ALA A 33 44.55 -12.19 32.19
CA ALA A 33 45.16 -10.94 32.59
C ALA A 33 44.56 -10.35 33.88
N ASP A 34 43.47 -10.96 34.42
CA ASP A 34 42.64 -10.47 35.52
C ASP A 34 43.45 -9.96 36.69
N TYR A 35 44.38 -10.81 37.14
CA TYR A 35 45.26 -10.46 38.26
C TYR A 35 46.14 -9.24 38.00
N PHE A 36 46.65 -9.05 36.79
CA PHE A 36 47.50 -7.92 36.46
C PHE A 36 46.71 -6.61 36.32
N PHE A 37 45.54 -6.71 35.68
CA PHE A 37 44.70 -5.54 35.53
C PHE A 37 44.13 -5.07 36.85
N GLU A 38 43.62 -5.97 37.66
CA GLU A 38 43.06 -5.67 38.96
C GLU A 38 44.10 -4.94 39.85
N ILE A 39 45.37 -5.41 39.85
CA ILE A 39 46.44 -4.75 40.56
C ILE A 39 46.72 -3.36 39.98
N LYS A 40 46.84 -3.22 38.65
CA LYS A 40 47.15 -1.92 38.04
C LYS A 40 46.01 -0.91 38.20
N GLU A 41 44.79 -1.37 38.02
CA GLU A 41 43.62 -0.52 38.27
C GLU A 41 43.54 -0.08 39.74
N GLN A 42 43.82 -0.97 40.67
CA GLN A 42 43.84 -0.61 42.08
C GLN A 42 44.97 0.40 42.38
N GLU A 43 46.19 0.15 41.87
CA GLU A 43 47.31 1.07 42.00
C GLU A 43 47.00 2.47 41.47
N LEU A 44 46.41 2.54 40.25
CA LEU A 44 46.00 3.83 39.65
C LEU A 44 44.86 4.51 40.43
N THR A 45 43.90 3.70 40.95
CA THR A 45 42.79 4.23 41.73
C THR A 45 43.28 4.85 43.04
N ASP A 46 44.16 4.15 43.76
CA ASP A 46 44.70 4.62 45.03
C ASP A 46 45.55 5.91 44.83
N LYS A 47 46.39 5.92 43.79
CA LYS A 47 47.12 7.12 43.40
C LYS A 47 46.21 8.27 42.96
N GLY A 48 45.12 7.97 42.25
CA GLY A 48 44.13 8.97 41.83
C GLY A 48 43.45 9.67 43.02
N HIS A 49 43.10 8.91 44.05
CA HIS A 49 42.55 9.46 45.29
C HIS A 49 43.56 10.32 46.05
N GLU A 50 44.81 9.86 46.18
CA GLU A 50 45.89 10.65 46.79
C GLU A 50 46.13 11.95 46.02
N MET A 51 46.08 11.89 44.68
CA MET A 51 46.12 13.08 43.83
C MET A 51 44.95 14.02 44.08
N GLY A 52 43.74 13.50 44.25
CA GLY A 52 42.52 14.27 44.45
C GLY A 52 42.64 15.20 45.66
N GLU A 53 43.17 14.71 46.79
CA GLU A 53 43.43 15.50 47.99
C GLU A 53 44.43 16.64 47.73
N THR A 54 45.48 16.36 46.97
CA THR A 54 46.53 17.37 46.66
C THR A 54 46.01 18.42 45.66
N ILE A 55 45.23 18.01 44.67
CA ILE A 55 44.59 18.89 43.67
C ILE A 55 43.59 19.84 44.35
N GLU A 56 42.79 19.34 45.28
CA GLU A 56 41.83 20.14 46.04
C GLU A 56 42.57 21.29 46.78
N ALA A 57 43.75 21.01 47.40
CA ALA A 57 44.53 21.99 48.06
C ALA A 57 45.06 23.11 47.11
N PHE A 58 45.51 22.74 45.91
CA PHE A 58 45.99 23.71 44.92
C PHE A 58 44.82 24.55 44.33
N ILE A 59 43.65 23.98 44.10
CA ILE A 59 42.51 24.73 43.63
C ILE A 59 42.01 25.73 44.67
N ARG A 60 42.05 25.37 45.97
CA ARG A 60 41.73 26.28 47.06
C ARG A 60 42.68 27.47 47.16
N MET A 61 43.96 27.27 46.80
CA MET A 61 44.97 28.32 46.78
C MET A 61 44.94 29.19 45.52
N ASP A 62 44.04 28.85 44.53
CA ASP A 62 44.01 29.48 43.22
C ASP A 62 45.35 29.49 42.47
N ASP A 63 46.19 28.51 42.76
CA ASP A 63 47.51 28.39 42.14
C ASP A 63 47.51 27.42 40.97
N LYS A 64 47.03 27.88 39.84
CA LYS A 64 47.00 27.12 38.59
C LYS A 64 48.38 26.65 38.12
N ASN A 65 49.44 27.38 38.41
CA ASN A 65 50.82 27.04 38.00
C ASN A 65 51.33 25.83 38.77
N MET A 66 51.10 25.78 40.06
CA MET A 66 51.50 24.66 40.93
C MET A 66 50.66 23.41 40.57
N LEU A 67 49.37 23.55 40.37
CA LEU A 67 48.51 22.48 39.90
C LEU A 67 49.05 21.85 38.61
N TYR A 68 49.36 22.67 37.61
CA TYR A 68 49.90 22.20 36.35
C TYR A 68 51.22 21.45 36.46
N ARG A 69 52.20 22.03 37.26
CA ARG A 69 53.48 21.36 37.51
C ARG A 69 53.33 20.04 38.26
N TYR A 70 52.40 19.96 39.19
CA TYR A 70 52.11 18.75 39.95
C TYR A 70 51.56 17.63 39.01
N ILE A 71 50.64 17.96 38.19
CA ILE A 71 50.06 16.99 37.25
C ILE A 71 51.13 16.45 36.29
N ILE A 72 52.01 17.28 35.75
CA ILE A 72 53.14 16.85 34.92
C ILE A 72 54.12 15.96 35.68
N ALA A 73 54.39 16.28 36.93
CA ALA A 73 55.30 15.48 37.75
C ALA A 73 54.75 14.10 38.05
N VAL A 74 53.44 13.99 38.32
CA VAL A 74 52.78 12.72 38.59
C VAL A 74 52.66 11.89 37.31
N ASP A 75 52.36 12.49 36.16
CA ASP A 75 52.39 11.81 34.86
C ASP A 75 53.72 11.07 34.64
N ARG A 76 54.83 11.76 34.89
CA ARG A 76 56.17 11.17 34.71
C ARG A 76 56.53 10.09 35.75
N LEU A 77 55.98 10.18 36.95
CA LEU A 77 56.20 9.20 38.00
C LEU A 77 55.37 7.95 37.86
N VAL A 78 54.12 8.11 37.45
CA VAL A 78 53.13 7.03 37.33
C VAL A 78 53.18 6.41 35.94
N GLY A 79 53.61 7.15 34.94
CA GLY A 79 53.56 6.74 33.53
C GLY A 79 52.17 6.79 32.92
N ALA A 80 51.22 7.49 33.58
CA ALA A 80 49.84 7.63 33.12
C ALA A 80 49.55 9.09 32.78
N ARG A 81 48.90 9.34 31.65
CA ARG A 81 48.39 10.66 31.23
C ARG A 81 47.22 11.06 32.11
N ILE A 82 47.16 12.30 32.58
CA ILE A 82 46.17 12.79 33.54
C ILE A 82 45.39 13.93 32.94
N TRP A 83 44.06 13.80 32.94
CA TRP A 83 43.10 14.83 32.55
C TRP A 83 42.24 15.20 33.76
N LEU A 84 42.10 16.51 34.04
CA LEU A 84 41.35 17.03 35.17
C LEU A 84 40.16 17.83 34.66
N PHE A 85 38.97 17.43 35.06
CA PHE A 85 37.71 18.11 34.74
C PHE A 85 37.11 18.74 36.00
N ASP A 86 36.53 19.94 35.85
CA ASP A 86 35.84 20.65 36.93
C ASP A 86 34.40 20.11 37.16
N ASP A 87 33.65 20.79 38.04
CA ASP A 87 32.25 20.46 38.37
C ASP A 87 31.25 20.84 37.26
N ASN A 88 31.69 21.52 36.20
CA ASN A 88 30.89 21.90 35.02
C ASN A 88 31.26 21.12 33.76
N TYR A 89 32.03 20.02 33.88
CA TYR A 89 32.55 19.23 32.76
C TYR A 89 33.60 19.98 31.91
N GLU A 90 34.20 21.09 32.44
CA GLU A 90 35.28 21.81 31.75
C GLU A 90 36.63 21.18 32.04
N LEU A 91 37.49 21.06 31.02
CA LEU A 91 38.86 20.56 31.19
C LEU A 91 39.72 21.66 31.83
N ILE A 92 40.09 21.46 33.09
CA ILE A 92 40.95 22.43 33.84
C ILE A 92 42.42 22.26 33.48
N ALA A 93 42.88 20.99 33.40
CA ALA A 93 44.30 20.69 33.16
C ALA A 93 44.46 19.33 32.48
N ALA A 94 45.52 19.22 31.68
CA ALA A 94 45.99 17.96 31.09
C ALA A 94 47.51 17.89 31.20
N SER A 95 48.02 16.72 31.60
CA SER A 95 49.47 16.51 31.80
C SER A 95 50.28 16.52 30.50
N TYR A 96 49.62 16.25 29.39
CA TYR A 96 50.20 16.19 28.05
C TYR A 96 49.35 16.95 27.05
N TYR A 97 50.00 17.83 26.28
CA TYR A 97 49.38 18.55 25.17
C TYR A 97 50.30 18.47 23.95
N ASP A 98 49.85 17.76 22.93
CA ASP A 98 50.42 17.88 21.59
C ASP A 98 49.97 19.21 21.01
N GLY A 99 50.93 20.14 20.80
CA GLY A 99 50.64 21.46 20.24
C GLY A 99 49.93 21.39 18.89
N PRO A 100 49.35 22.50 18.43
CA PRO A 100 48.42 22.53 17.28
C PRO A 100 49.03 22.10 15.94
N GLU A 101 50.36 21.93 15.86
CA GLU A 101 51.05 21.63 14.60
C GLU A 101 51.10 20.13 14.21
N LYS A 102 50.64 19.20 15.03
CA LYS A 102 50.74 17.75 14.77
C LYS A 102 49.44 16.97 14.85
N ALA A 103 48.33 17.63 14.85
CA ALA A 103 47.08 16.94 15.09
C ALA A 103 46.29 16.70 13.81
N ASP A 104 46.33 15.47 13.27
CA ASP A 104 45.27 14.85 12.46
C ASP A 104 44.09 14.41 13.36
N GLU A 105 43.71 15.26 14.34
CA GLU A 105 42.58 14.99 15.22
C GLU A 105 41.25 15.39 14.56
N PRO A 106 40.15 14.61 14.74
CA PRO A 106 38.85 15.01 14.28
C PRO A 106 38.44 16.37 14.84
N ASP A 107 37.91 17.24 14.00
CA ASP A 107 37.55 18.64 14.32
C ASP A 107 36.71 18.82 15.59
N SER A 108 35.95 17.79 16.00
CA SER A 108 35.14 17.80 17.23
C SER A 108 35.95 17.84 18.54
N LEU A 109 37.08 17.14 18.60
CA LEU A 109 37.95 17.14 19.77
C LEU A 109 38.78 18.44 19.85
N LYS A 110 39.21 19.01 18.71
CA LYS A 110 39.87 20.31 18.63
C LYS A 110 38.95 21.44 19.10
N GLN A 111 37.67 21.35 18.79
CA GLN A 111 36.67 22.33 19.19
C GLN A 111 36.40 22.27 20.69
N PHE A 112 36.35 21.06 21.26
CA PHE A 112 36.18 20.81 22.70
C PHE A 112 37.39 21.34 23.53
N MET A 113 38.62 21.13 23.07
CA MET A 113 39.85 21.60 23.73
C MET A 113 40.07 23.11 23.59
N LYS A 114 39.58 23.73 22.51
CA LYS A 114 39.85 25.14 22.18
C LYS A 114 38.88 26.13 22.85
N TYR A 115 37.65 25.73 23.15
CA TYR A 115 36.58 26.65 23.58
C TYR A 115 36.03 26.39 24.98
N GLY A 116 36.56 25.37 25.70
CA GLY A 116 35.99 24.96 26.99
C GLY A 116 34.59 24.29 26.81
N VAL A 117 34.10 23.71 27.88
CA VAL A 117 32.73 23.16 27.87
C VAL A 117 31.73 24.32 27.93
N PRO A 118 30.81 24.45 27.02
CA PRO A 118 29.77 25.46 27.07
C PRO A 118 28.96 25.37 28.38
N SER A 119 28.44 26.50 28.84
CA SER A 119 27.62 26.57 30.05
C SER A 119 26.46 25.56 30.02
N PRO A 120 25.93 25.10 31.16
CA PRO A 120 24.83 24.15 31.23
C PRO A 120 23.57 24.56 30.44
N SER A 121 23.34 25.86 30.25
CA SER A 121 22.26 26.42 29.44
C SER A 121 22.54 26.31 27.94
N GLU A 122 23.76 26.47 27.50
CA GLU A 122 24.17 26.27 26.10
C GLU A 122 24.27 24.79 25.75
N LEU A 123 24.65 23.93 26.70
CA LEU A 123 24.59 22.47 26.52
C LEU A 123 23.15 21.97 26.23
N LYS A 124 22.17 22.54 26.91
CA LYS A 124 20.75 22.18 26.66
C LYS A 124 20.25 22.62 25.27
N SER A 125 20.68 23.81 24.81
CA SER A 125 20.34 24.32 23.47
C SER A 125 21.08 23.57 22.36
N ASN A 126 22.33 23.24 22.59
CA ASN A 126 23.21 22.55 21.65
C ASN A 126 23.05 21.03 21.69
N ALA A 127 22.53 20.46 22.79
CA ALA A 127 22.26 19.00 22.88
C ALA A 127 21.32 18.51 21.77
N MET A 128 20.33 19.31 21.38
CA MET A 128 19.47 18.97 20.24
C MET A 128 20.19 19.07 18.88
N LYS A 129 21.19 19.97 18.73
CA LYS A 129 22.01 20.08 17.51
C LYS A 129 23.09 19.02 17.49
N LEU A 130 23.69 18.75 18.66
CA LEU A 130 24.74 17.75 18.83
C LEU A 130 24.24 16.32 18.66
N ASP A 131 22.95 16.02 18.98
CA ASP A 131 22.35 14.70 18.75
C ASP A 131 22.30 14.33 17.26
N LYS A 132 22.39 15.34 16.39
CA LYS A 132 22.50 15.18 14.94
C LYS A 132 23.94 14.92 14.49
N ASP A 133 24.92 15.56 15.13
CA ASP A 133 26.34 15.50 14.74
C ASP A 133 27.13 14.43 15.54
N ILE A 134 26.65 14.04 16.73
CA ILE A 134 27.26 12.99 17.59
C ILE A 134 27.09 11.59 16.97
N LYS A 135 26.18 11.41 16.02
CA LYS A 135 26.03 10.13 15.27
C LYS A 135 27.25 9.77 14.43
N GLU A 136 28.22 10.67 14.27
CA GLU A 136 29.41 10.45 13.44
C GLU A 136 30.71 10.15 14.21
N SER A 137 30.78 10.35 15.53
CA SER A 137 32.01 10.12 16.29
C SER A 137 31.78 9.30 17.56
N SER A 138 32.12 8.01 17.49
CA SER A 138 31.98 7.05 18.61
C SER A 138 32.80 7.40 19.88
N ILE A 139 33.78 8.24 19.77
CA ILE A 139 34.72 8.59 20.87
C ILE A 139 34.10 9.63 21.82
N SER A 140 33.48 10.66 21.31
CA SER A 140 32.83 11.72 22.10
C SER A 140 31.67 11.21 22.96
N TYR A 141 30.90 10.26 22.44
CA TYR A 141 29.80 9.63 23.17
C TYR A 141 30.30 8.79 24.36
N ARG A 142 31.43 8.07 24.20
CA ARG A 142 32.01 7.23 25.25
C ARG A 142 32.56 8.05 26.41
N ILE A 143 33.29 9.15 26.13
CA ILE A 143 33.83 10.03 27.19
C ILE A 143 32.70 10.64 28.03
N LYS A 144 31.55 11.00 27.41
CA LYS A 144 30.42 11.55 28.15
C LYS A 144 29.76 10.54 29.11
N ILE A 145 29.67 9.27 28.73
CA ILE A 145 29.18 8.21 29.61
C ILE A 145 30.12 8.03 30.79
N ILE A 146 31.42 7.95 30.52
CA ILE A 146 32.48 7.80 31.55
C ILE A 146 32.41 8.94 32.55
N LEU A 147 32.34 10.17 32.09
CA LEU A 147 32.23 11.35 32.95
C LEU A 147 30.95 11.32 33.77
N HIS A 148 29.83 10.88 33.20
CA HIS A 148 28.56 10.82 33.90
C HIS A 148 28.64 9.92 35.16
N ASP A 149 29.26 8.73 35.03
CA ASP A 149 29.41 7.80 36.15
C ASP A 149 30.34 8.35 37.23
N ILE A 150 31.44 9.01 36.82
CA ILE A 150 32.38 9.63 37.75
C ILE A 150 31.73 10.79 38.55
N TYR A 151 30.91 11.60 37.88
CA TYR A 151 30.15 12.68 38.51
C TYR A 151 29.06 12.17 39.44
N ALA A 152 28.57 10.93 39.22
CA ALA A 152 27.69 10.24 40.15
C ALA A 152 28.42 9.73 41.42
N GLY A 153 29.74 9.93 41.51
CA GLY A 153 30.59 9.57 42.66
C GLY A 153 31.16 8.16 42.59
N GLN A 154 31.08 7.49 41.45
CA GLN A 154 31.65 6.16 41.26
C GLN A 154 32.99 6.25 40.52
N SER A 155 33.95 5.39 40.89
CA SER A 155 35.18 5.24 40.12
C SER A 155 34.92 4.46 38.86
N PHE A 156 35.34 4.97 37.73
CA PHE A 156 35.22 4.34 36.43
C PHE A 156 36.54 3.68 36.03
N LYS A 157 36.46 2.46 35.50
CA LYS A 157 37.63 1.71 35.03
C LYS A 157 37.30 1.10 33.68
N SER A 158 38.18 1.28 32.71
CA SER A 158 37.97 0.71 31.38
C SER A 158 39.27 0.56 30.61
N GLN A 159 39.24 -0.36 29.66
CA GLN A 159 40.23 -0.48 28.60
C GLN A 159 39.65 0.02 27.29
N ILE A 160 40.38 0.88 26.59
CA ILE A 160 40.02 1.35 25.27
C ILE A 160 41.21 1.29 24.31
N PHE A 161 40.94 1.09 23.03
CA PHE A 161 41.93 1.31 21.99
C PHE A 161 41.99 2.81 21.68
N HIS A 162 43.19 3.42 21.91
CA HIS A 162 43.38 4.84 21.63
C HIS A 162 43.84 5.02 20.18
N PRO A 163 43.06 5.71 19.30
CA PRO A 163 43.38 5.80 17.87
C PRO A 163 44.74 6.48 17.60
N HIS A 164 45.12 7.43 18.41
CA HIS A 164 46.38 8.19 18.24
C HIS A 164 47.62 7.36 18.62
N TYR A 165 47.55 6.62 19.74
CA TYR A 165 48.66 5.76 20.17
C TYR A 165 48.70 4.42 19.43
N LYS A 166 47.62 4.06 18.70
CA LYS A 166 47.45 2.76 18.06
C LYS A 166 47.67 1.58 19.00
N GLU A 167 47.45 1.79 20.29
CA GLU A 167 47.67 0.84 21.38
C GLU A 167 46.46 0.80 22.32
N GLN A 168 46.36 -0.28 23.09
CA GLN A 168 45.39 -0.35 24.17
C GLN A 168 45.93 0.45 25.38
N VAL A 169 45.00 1.17 26.04
CA VAL A 169 45.32 1.93 27.24
C VAL A 169 44.36 1.56 28.36
N ILE A 170 44.84 1.61 29.60
CA ILE A 170 44.00 1.57 30.79
C ILE A 170 43.48 2.98 31.05
N LEU A 171 42.15 3.11 31.09
CA LEU A 171 41.48 4.33 31.49
C LEU A 171 40.87 4.12 32.88
N VAL A 172 41.35 4.93 33.84
CA VAL A 172 40.80 5.00 35.18
C VAL A 172 40.26 6.40 35.42
N GLY A 173 39.00 6.48 35.85
CA GLY A 173 38.37 7.72 36.27
C GLY A 173 38.05 7.71 37.75
N VAL A 174 38.49 8.75 38.48
CA VAL A 174 38.24 8.89 39.92
C VAL A 174 37.57 10.22 40.20
N PRO A 175 36.55 10.24 41.07
CA PRO A 175 35.95 11.49 41.52
C PRO A 175 36.89 12.22 42.51
N TYR A 176 36.97 13.55 42.43
CA TYR A 176 37.55 14.39 43.45
C TYR A 176 36.59 15.50 43.89
N LYS A 177 36.77 16.06 45.07
CA LYS A 177 35.93 17.16 45.56
C LYS A 177 36.48 18.50 45.12
N THR A 178 35.64 19.34 44.55
CA THR A 178 35.96 20.74 44.27
C THR A 178 35.76 21.57 45.53
N PRO A 179 36.39 22.77 45.64
CA PRO A 179 36.23 23.66 46.80
C PRO A 179 34.77 24.04 47.07
N ASN A 180 33.91 23.98 46.07
CA ASN A 180 32.47 24.26 46.17
C ASN A 180 31.66 23.06 46.68
N GLY A 181 32.31 21.96 47.07
CA GLY A 181 31.64 20.75 47.56
C GLY A 181 31.01 19.87 46.45
N LYS A 182 31.10 20.29 45.21
CA LYS A 182 30.69 19.47 44.07
C LYS A 182 31.77 18.45 43.71
N THR A 183 31.46 17.56 42.78
CA THR A 183 32.35 16.52 42.30
C THR A 183 32.97 16.94 40.97
N GLY A 184 34.30 16.87 40.86
CA GLY A 184 35.04 16.90 39.60
C GLY A 184 35.57 15.50 39.25
N ALA A 185 36.23 15.36 38.11
CA ALA A 185 36.73 14.07 37.63
C ALA A 185 38.23 14.13 37.28
N ILE A 186 38.97 13.10 37.70
CA ILE A 186 40.35 12.83 37.30
C ILE A 186 40.32 11.62 36.37
N LEU A 187 40.74 11.79 35.12
CA LEU A 187 40.91 10.69 34.17
C LEU A 187 42.39 10.39 34.01
N MET A 188 42.78 9.14 34.21
CA MET A 188 44.17 8.65 34.04
C MET A 188 44.18 7.60 32.92
N ILE A 189 45.11 7.79 31.97
CA ILE A 189 45.26 6.93 30.80
C ILE A 189 46.68 6.37 30.83
N GLU A 190 46.84 5.08 31.12
CA GLU A 190 48.14 4.40 31.14
C GLU A 190 48.31 3.53 29.90
N PRO A 191 49.32 3.79 29.04
CA PRO A 191 49.65 2.90 27.91
C PRO A 191 50.20 1.58 28.44
N LEU A 192 49.80 0.47 27.83
CA LEU A 192 50.21 -0.88 28.22
C LEU A 192 51.61 -1.27 27.69
N CYS A 193 52.51 -0.28 27.52
CA CYS A 193 53.89 -0.50 27.08
C CYS A 193 54.70 -1.15 28.17
N GLY A 194 55.05 -2.40 28.08
CA GLY A 194 56.00 -3.01 29.01
C GLY A 194 55.80 -4.47 29.39
N PHE A 195 54.68 -5.07 29.04
CA PHE A 195 54.40 -6.49 29.31
C PHE A 195 54.85 -7.37 28.12
N GLU A 196 56.16 -7.43 27.86
CA GLU A 196 56.67 -7.56 26.51
C GLU A 196 56.61 -8.93 25.81
N LYS A 197 56.70 -10.02 26.46
CA LYS A 197 56.71 -11.31 25.71
C LYS A 197 55.51 -12.19 25.95
N PHE A 198 55.10 -12.34 27.18
CA PHE A 198 53.99 -13.21 27.53
C PHE A 198 52.67 -12.61 27.00
N LEU A 199 52.43 -11.36 27.32
CA LEU A 199 51.23 -10.65 26.83
C LEU A 199 51.22 -10.55 25.31
N ARG A 200 52.34 -10.35 24.63
CA ARG A 200 52.39 -10.31 23.16
C ARG A 200 51.91 -11.62 22.54
N ASN A 201 52.29 -12.77 23.07
CA ASN A 201 51.82 -14.04 22.53
C ASN A 201 50.31 -14.27 22.81
N VAL A 202 49.88 -13.93 24.02
CA VAL A 202 48.44 -13.98 24.38
C VAL A 202 47.64 -13.06 23.48
N TYR A 203 48.09 -11.81 23.26
CA TYR A 203 47.41 -10.89 22.34
C TYR A 203 47.42 -11.34 20.89
N ILE A 204 48.48 -12.01 20.41
CA ILE A 204 48.52 -12.59 19.09
C ILE A 204 47.40 -13.66 18.95
N TYR A 205 47.28 -14.58 19.93
CA TYR A 205 46.24 -15.59 19.90
C TYR A 205 44.84 -14.99 20.00
N ILE A 206 44.66 -14.01 20.90
CA ILE A 206 43.38 -13.30 21.04
C ILE A 206 43.04 -12.56 19.73
N THR A 207 44.04 -11.93 19.12
CA THR A 207 43.85 -11.21 17.84
C THR A 207 43.45 -12.16 16.72
N ILE A 208 44.11 -13.36 16.65
CA ILE A 208 43.76 -14.39 15.65
C ILE A 208 42.31 -14.85 15.84
N VAL A 209 41.93 -15.17 17.09
CA VAL A 209 40.55 -15.59 17.41
C VAL A 209 39.55 -14.46 17.10
N GLY A 210 39.89 -13.23 17.44
CA GLY A 210 39.07 -12.05 17.14
C GLY A 210 38.89 -11.79 15.64
N ILE A 211 39.95 -11.97 14.84
CA ILE A 211 39.85 -11.86 13.37
C ILE A 211 38.97 -12.96 12.80
N ILE A 212 39.14 -14.21 13.26
CA ILE A 212 38.28 -15.32 12.84
C ILE A 212 36.82 -15.03 13.18
N ALA A 213 36.55 -14.60 14.39
CA ALA A 213 35.20 -14.24 14.84
C ALA A 213 34.62 -13.07 14.04
N LEU A 214 35.44 -12.05 13.71
CA LEU A 214 35.04 -10.93 12.87
C LEU A 214 34.70 -11.37 11.43
N LEU A 215 35.52 -12.28 10.86
CA LEU A 215 35.26 -12.83 9.53
C LEU A 215 33.96 -13.66 9.50
N ILE A 216 33.74 -14.49 10.54
CA ILE A 216 32.51 -15.24 10.71
C ILE A 216 31.31 -14.27 10.86
N SER A 217 31.48 -13.22 11.65
CA SER A 217 30.49 -12.17 11.86
C SER A 217 30.13 -11.44 10.56
N LEU A 218 31.12 -11.01 9.79
CA LEU A 218 30.93 -10.38 8.49
C LEU A 218 30.23 -11.30 7.51
N PHE A 219 30.57 -12.59 7.54
CA PHE A 219 29.90 -13.62 6.73
C PHE A 219 28.43 -13.78 7.15
N LEU A 220 28.16 -13.88 8.46
CA LEU A 220 26.80 -14.01 9.00
C LEU A 220 25.97 -12.76 8.69
N VAL A 221 26.51 -11.57 8.94
CA VAL A 221 25.85 -10.29 8.64
C VAL A 221 25.52 -10.17 7.14
N LYS A 222 26.49 -10.55 6.28
CA LYS A 222 26.25 -10.54 4.82
C LYS A 222 25.16 -11.52 4.41
N THR A 223 25.13 -12.69 5.03
CA THR A 223 24.13 -13.73 4.75
C THR A 223 22.76 -13.31 5.26
N LEU A 224 22.69 -12.78 6.49
CA LEU A 224 21.46 -12.28 7.09
C LEU A 224 20.92 -11.06 6.33
N SER A 225 21.83 -10.15 5.93
CA SER A 225 21.46 -8.99 5.11
C SER A 225 20.84 -9.40 3.77
N ARG A 226 21.35 -10.45 3.13
CA ARG A 226 20.80 -10.96 1.87
C ARG A 226 19.48 -11.71 2.07
N LYS A 227 19.33 -12.47 3.18
CA LYS A 227 18.14 -13.29 3.42
C LYS A 227 16.97 -12.49 3.99
N ILE A 228 17.22 -11.43 4.76
CA ILE A 228 16.17 -10.65 5.42
C ILE A 228 16.04 -9.26 4.81
N ILE A 229 17.13 -8.50 4.74
CA ILE A 229 17.05 -7.08 4.41
C ILE A 229 16.72 -6.85 2.93
N LYS A 230 17.33 -7.61 2.04
CA LYS A 230 17.08 -7.46 0.60
C LYS A 230 15.63 -7.78 0.23
N PRO A 231 15.03 -8.93 0.67
CA PRO A 231 13.61 -9.21 0.43
C PRO A 231 12.68 -8.14 1.01
N VAL A 232 12.93 -7.67 2.24
CA VAL A 232 12.13 -6.60 2.85
C VAL A 232 12.23 -5.29 2.06
N GLN A 233 13.39 -4.98 1.51
CA GLN A 233 13.57 -3.81 0.67
C GLN A 233 12.85 -3.96 -0.68
N GLU A 234 12.91 -5.14 -1.29
CA GLU A 234 12.15 -5.45 -2.51
C GLU A 234 10.65 -5.36 -2.26
N MET A 235 10.16 -5.87 -1.11
CA MET A 235 8.75 -5.70 -0.70
C MET A 235 8.37 -4.22 -0.52
N LYS A 236 9.21 -3.43 0.16
CA LYS A 236 9.00 -1.97 0.28
C LYS A 236 8.91 -1.31 -1.09
N ASP A 237 9.82 -1.64 -2.00
CA ASP A 237 9.86 -1.04 -3.33
C ASP A 237 8.67 -1.50 -4.19
N SER A 238 8.20 -2.75 -4.01
CA SER A 238 6.96 -3.24 -4.60
C SER A 238 5.73 -2.52 -4.04
N ALA A 239 5.66 -2.32 -2.71
CA ALA A 239 4.56 -1.57 -2.09
C ALA A 239 4.52 -0.10 -2.55
N VAL A 240 5.68 0.55 -2.71
CA VAL A 240 5.77 1.91 -3.26
C VAL A 240 5.34 1.95 -4.72
N ALA A 241 5.72 0.95 -5.53
CA ALA A 241 5.26 0.83 -6.90
C ALA A 241 3.73 0.66 -6.97
N MET A 242 3.16 -0.21 -6.11
CA MET A 242 1.70 -0.38 -5.99
C MET A 242 1.00 0.93 -5.60
N ALA A 243 1.56 1.70 -4.66
CA ALA A 243 1.03 3.01 -4.27
C ALA A 243 1.06 4.05 -5.41
N SER A 244 1.97 3.89 -6.37
CA SER A 244 2.04 4.72 -7.60
C SER A 244 1.24 4.15 -8.78
N GLY A 245 0.50 3.05 -8.58
CA GLY A 245 -0.36 2.45 -9.59
C GLY A 245 0.28 1.32 -10.42
N ASP A 246 1.50 0.92 -10.12
CA ASP A 246 2.14 -0.23 -10.77
C ASP A 246 1.92 -1.51 -9.95
N TYR A 247 0.89 -2.26 -10.30
CA TYR A 247 0.52 -3.54 -9.69
C TYR A 247 1.13 -4.75 -10.41
N SER A 248 1.97 -4.54 -11.42
CA SER A 248 2.55 -5.63 -12.24
C SER A 248 3.73 -6.33 -11.56
N ARG A 249 4.41 -5.64 -10.64
CA ARG A 249 5.57 -6.18 -9.94
C ARG A 249 5.21 -7.39 -9.10
N ARG A 250 6.02 -8.45 -9.26
CA ARG A 250 5.91 -9.68 -8.46
C ARG A 250 7.21 -9.92 -7.72
N LEU A 251 7.08 -10.23 -6.44
CA LEU A 251 8.19 -10.63 -5.60
C LEU A 251 8.49 -12.11 -5.80
N LEU A 252 9.77 -12.45 -5.88
CA LEU A 252 10.21 -13.84 -5.90
C LEU A 252 10.07 -14.40 -4.48
N VAL A 253 9.13 -15.31 -4.29
CA VAL A 253 8.96 -16.02 -3.02
C VAL A 253 9.99 -17.14 -2.95
N GLN A 254 11.00 -16.98 -2.08
CA GLN A 254 12.03 -17.98 -1.83
C GLN A 254 12.05 -18.34 -0.35
N GLY A 255 11.86 -19.61 -0.04
CA GLY A 255 11.83 -20.11 1.34
C GLY A 255 10.43 -20.47 1.81
N GLN A 256 10.33 -20.83 3.10
CA GLN A 256 9.08 -21.19 3.81
C GLN A 256 9.02 -20.47 5.17
N ASP A 257 9.68 -19.32 5.27
CA ASP A 257 9.72 -18.47 6.45
C ASP A 257 8.66 -17.35 6.38
N GLU A 258 8.54 -16.59 7.44
CA GLU A 258 7.59 -15.49 7.57
C GLU A 258 7.82 -14.39 6.50
N ILE A 259 9.05 -14.30 5.98
CA ILE A 259 9.40 -13.36 4.90
C ILE A 259 8.80 -13.83 3.58
N ALA A 260 8.85 -15.13 3.32
CA ALA A 260 8.24 -15.74 2.14
C ALA A 260 6.70 -15.64 2.20
N GLU A 261 6.10 -15.85 3.38
CA GLU A 261 4.66 -15.69 3.60
C GLU A 261 4.22 -14.23 3.36
N LEU A 262 4.97 -13.27 3.90
CA LEU A 262 4.70 -11.85 3.68
C LEU A 262 4.84 -11.45 2.20
N ALA A 263 5.86 -11.97 1.50
CA ALA A 263 6.03 -11.74 0.07
C ALA A 263 4.87 -12.31 -0.75
N SER A 264 4.40 -13.51 -0.38
CA SER A 264 3.22 -14.15 -0.99
C SER A 264 1.96 -13.33 -0.76
N SER A 265 1.73 -12.88 0.48
CA SER A 265 0.58 -12.05 0.84
C SER A 265 0.58 -10.71 0.08
N LEU A 266 1.75 -10.09 -0.07
CA LEU A 266 1.89 -8.85 -0.85
C LEU A 266 1.64 -9.08 -2.35
N ASN A 267 2.08 -10.22 -2.90
CA ASN A 267 1.77 -10.60 -4.28
C ASN A 267 0.26 -10.80 -4.50
N SER A 268 -0.41 -11.46 -3.54
CA SER A 268 -1.88 -11.65 -3.56
C SER A 268 -2.59 -10.30 -3.53
N LEU A 269 -2.22 -9.44 -2.58
CA LEU A 269 -2.79 -8.08 -2.47
C LEU A 269 -2.62 -7.29 -3.77
N GLY A 270 -1.42 -7.34 -4.39
CA GLY A 270 -1.18 -6.68 -5.67
C GLY A 270 -2.05 -7.24 -6.81
N SER A 271 -2.30 -8.55 -6.80
CA SER A 271 -3.19 -9.20 -7.77
C SER A 271 -4.64 -8.76 -7.59
N ASP A 272 -5.12 -8.79 -6.34
CA ASP A 272 -6.51 -8.45 -6.00
C ASP A 272 -6.79 -6.97 -6.30
N LEU A 273 -5.84 -6.09 -5.97
CA LEU A 273 -5.94 -4.66 -6.25
C LEU A 273 -5.92 -4.37 -7.75
N SER A 274 -5.07 -5.06 -8.52
CA SER A 274 -5.04 -4.96 -9.98
C SER A 274 -6.39 -5.38 -10.60
N ALA A 275 -6.96 -6.51 -10.12
CA ALA A 275 -8.26 -6.99 -10.56
C ALA A 275 -9.38 -6.00 -10.19
N PHE A 276 -9.34 -5.45 -8.97
CA PHE A 276 -10.31 -4.45 -8.49
C PHE A 276 -10.28 -3.17 -9.33
N ILE A 277 -9.09 -2.63 -9.59
CA ILE A 277 -8.94 -1.42 -10.41
C ILE A 277 -9.40 -1.65 -11.83
N SER A 278 -9.00 -2.77 -12.45
CA SER A 278 -9.47 -3.11 -13.81
C SER A 278 -10.99 -3.23 -13.87
N LYS A 279 -11.62 -3.80 -12.82
CA LYS A 279 -13.08 -3.86 -12.71
C LYS A 279 -13.69 -2.47 -12.57
N MET A 280 -13.07 -1.61 -11.75
CA MET A 280 -13.52 -0.23 -11.53
C MET A 280 -13.41 0.61 -12.80
N GLU A 281 -12.29 0.52 -13.52
CA GLU A 281 -12.09 1.23 -14.80
C GLU A 281 -13.11 0.78 -15.86
N ARG A 282 -13.36 -0.53 -15.92
CA ARG A 282 -14.40 -1.07 -16.81
C ARG A 282 -15.78 -0.53 -16.47
N THR A 283 -16.11 -0.51 -15.17
CA THR A 283 -17.42 0.03 -14.71
C THR A 283 -17.53 1.52 -15.02
N ASP A 284 -16.47 2.29 -14.77
CA ASP A 284 -16.45 3.73 -15.05
C ASP A 284 -16.52 4.03 -16.56
N LYS A 285 -15.88 3.21 -17.39
CA LYS A 285 -16.00 3.27 -18.84
C LYS A 285 -17.46 3.03 -19.28
N ILE A 286 -18.07 1.94 -18.79
CA ILE A 286 -19.47 1.61 -19.09
C ILE A 286 -20.40 2.77 -18.70
N ARG A 287 -20.16 3.37 -17.52
CA ARG A 287 -20.92 4.53 -17.05
C ARG A 287 -20.76 5.75 -17.95
N ARG A 288 -19.52 6.06 -18.36
CA ARG A 288 -19.26 7.20 -19.29
C ARG A 288 -19.89 6.97 -20.65
N ASP A 289 -19.74 5.77 -21.21
CA ASP A 289 -20.33 5.41 -22.50
C ASP A 289 -21.87 5.46 -22.43
N PHE A 290 -22.45 5.06 -21.30
CA PHE A 290 -23.89 5.17 -21.07
C PHE A 290 -24.36 6.63 -21.10
N VAL A 291 -23.72 7.54 -20.34
CA VAL A 291 -24.08 8.96 -20.29
C VAL A 291 -23.93 9.61 -21.68
N ALA A 292 -22.86 9.28 -22.40
CA ALA A 292 -22.63 9.79 -23.74
C ALA A 292 -23.73 9.33 -24.72
N ASN A 293 -24.08 8.04 -24.69
CA ASN A 293 -25.12 7.46 -25.55
C ASN A 293 -26.51 8.03 -25.23
N VAL A 294 -26.87 8.16 -23.95
CA VAL A 294 -28.13 8.82 -23.53
C VAL A 294 -28.20 10.22 -24.08
N SER A 295 -27.12 11.01 -23.91
CA SER A 295 -27.08 12.38 -24.39
C SER A 295 -27.25 12.48 -25.90
N HIS A 296 -26.65 11.55 -26.65
CA HIS A 296 -26.75 11.50 -28.10
C HIS A 296 -28.18 11.10 -28.57
N GLU A 297 -28.73 10.03 -27.99
CA GLU A 297 -30.06 9.53 -28.36
C GLU A 297 -31.22 10.49 -27.96
N LEU A 298 -31.03 11.29 -26.89
CA LEU A 298 -31.97 12.35 -26.52
C LEU A 298 -31.84 13.60 -27.41
N ARG A 299 -30.61 13.98 -27.81
CA ARG A 299 -30.37 15.19 -28.62
C ARG A 299 -31.07 15.11 -29.99
N THR A 300 -31.03 13.95 -30.63
CA THR A 300 -31.58 13.76 -31.98
C THR A 300 -33.08 14.10 -32.06
N PRO A 301 -33.97 13.46 -31.27
CA PRO A 301 -35.41 13.76 -31.31
C PRO A 301 -35.68 15.25 -30.89
N ILE A 302 -34.96 15.78 -29.90
CA ILE A 302 -35.10 17.18 -29.47
C ILE A 302 -34.79 18.13 -30.64
N THR A 303 -33.73 17.87 -31.40
CA THR A 303 -33.36 18.69 -32.56
C THR A 303 -34.41 18.60 -33.67
N ILE A 304 -34.97 17.40 -33.89
CA ILE A 304 -36.05 17.19 -34.87
C ILE A 304 -37.31 17.95 -34.46
N ILE A 305 -37.74 17.80 -33.20
CA ILE A 305 -38.92 18.53 -32.66
C ILE A 305 -38.71 20.01 -32.78
N ARG A 306 -37.54 20.53 -32.39
CA ARG A 306 -37.21 21.95 -32.49
C ARG A 306 -37.26 22.45 -33.94
N GLY A 307 -36.62 21.72 -34.87
CA GLY A 307 -36.57 22.11 -36.27
C GLY A 307 -37.93 22.18 -36.93
N TYR A 308 -38.80 21.17 -36.68
CA TYR A 308 -40.18 21.23 -37.19
C TYR A 308 -41.01 22.34 -36.54
N ASN A 309 -40.85 22.55 -35.24
CA ASN A 309 -41.53 23.63 -34.53
C ASN A 309 -41.08 25.04 -35.00
N GLU A 310 -39.78 25.26 -35.21
CA GLU A 310 -39.26 26.48 -35.80
C GLU A 310 -39.82 26.74 -37.21
N ALA A 311 -39.80 25.69 -38.07
CA ALA A 311 -40.37 25.82 -39.43
C ALA A 311 -41.88 26.16 -39.45
N ILE A 312 -42.65 25.66 -38.47
CA ILE A 312 -44.05 26.04 -38.29
C ILE A 312 -44.19 27.47 -37.80
N SER A 313 -43.41 27.85 -36.79
CA SER A 313 -43.47 29.18 -36.13
C SER A 313 -43.03 30.32 -37.06
N ASP A 314 -42.03 30.08 -37.91
CA ASP A 314 -41.50 31.05 -38.88
C ASP A 314 -42.39 31.18 -40.12
N GLY A 315 -43.52 30.47 -40.18
CA GLY A 315 -44.45 30.54 -41.30
C GLY A 315 -43.90 29.93 -42.60
N MET A 316 -42.83 29.12 -42.52
CA MET A 316 -42.23 28.46 -43.70
C MET A 316 -43.12 27.36 -44.27
N VAL A 317 -44.13 26.89 -43.52
CA VAL A 317 -45.06 25.84 -43.89
C VAL A 317 -46.46 26.42 -43.93
N THR A 318 -46.96 26.71 -45.15
CA THR A 318 -48.27 27.25 -45.39
C THR A 318 -49.30 26.21 -45.86
N ASP A 319 -48.80 25.08 -46.35
CA ASP A 319 -49.65 23.94 -46.79
C ASP A 319 -50.24 23.21 -45.58
N PRO A 320 -51.57 23.10 -45.47
CA PRO A 320 -52.25 22.42 -44.38
C PRO A 320 -51.85 20.92 -44.22
N GLU A 321 -51.59 20.23 -45.33
CA GLU A 321 -51.21 18.81 -45.29
C GLU A 321 -49.77 18.65 -44.72
N VAL A 322 -48.85 19.51 -45.14
CA VAL A 322 -47.47 19.56 -44.64
C VAL A 322 -47.44 19.97 -43.18
N LEU A 323 -48.27 20.95 -42.78
CA LEU A 323 -48.39 21.37 -41.38
C LEU A 323 -48.90 20.22 -40.51
N GLN A 324 -49.91 19.50 -40.94
CA GLN A 324 -50.43 18.34 -40.23
C GLN A 324 -49.36 17.23 -40.11
N ARG A 325 -48.60 17.02 -41.17
CA ARG A 325 -47.49 16.03 -41.17
C ARG A 325 -46.40 16.43 -40.16
N TYR A 326 -46.00 17.71 -40.07
CA TYR A 326 -45.01 18.19 -39.10
C TYR A 326 -45.51 18.03 -37.66
N ARG A 327 -46.78 18.34 -37.39
CA ARG A 327 -47.40 18.07 -36.07
C ARG A 327 -47.38 16.60 -35.71
N THR A 328 -47.65 15.72 -36.64
CA THR A 328 -47.60 14.28 -36.44
C THR A 328 -46.18 13.83 -36.11
N LEU A 329 -45.16 14.30 -36.85
CA LEU A 329 -43.76 13.99 -36.60
C LEU A 329 -43.28 14.49 -35.23
N ILE A 330 -43.67 15.72 -34.84
CA ILE A 330 -43.37 16.23 -33.49
C ILE A 330 -43.97 15.34 -32.41
N ASN A 331 -45.23 14.94 -32.58
CA ASN A 331 -45.90 14.04 -31.62
C ASN A 331 -45.23 12.67 -31.55
N GLU A 332 -44.88 12.08 -32.69
CA GLU A 332 -44.15 10.79 -32.74
C GLU A 332 -42.80 10.86 -32.01
N GLU A 333 -42.02 11.91 -32.24
CA GLU A 333 -40.72 12.06 -31.55
C GLU A 333 -40.90 12.39 -30.05
N THR A 334 -41.99 13.06 -29.67
CA THR A 334 -42.28 13.33 -28.23
C THR A 334 -42.65 12.02 -27.52
N VAL A 335 -43.51 11.17 -28.11
CA VAL A 335 -43.88 9.85 -27.58
C VAL A 335 -42.65 8.93 -27.50
N ARG A 336 -41.76 9.04 -28.49
CA ARG A 336 -40.49 8.30 -28.48
C ARG A 336 -39.58 8.73 -27.34
N LEU A 337 -39.45 10.05 -27.09
CA LEU A 337 -38.72 10.62 -25.98
C LEU A 337 -39.26 10.16 -24.62
N GLU A 338 -40.59 10.24 -24.45
CA GLU A 338 -41.26 9.77 -23.22
C GLU A 338 -40.96 8.30 -22.93
N ARG A 339 -41.05 7.45 -23.97
CA ARG A 339 -40.72 6.04 -23.86
C ARG A 339 -39.26 5.83 -23.43
N MET A 340 -38.33 6.55 -24.06
CA MET A 340 -36.90 6.47 -23.75
C MET A 340 -36.60 6.85 -22.30
N VAL A 341 -37.21 7.93 -21.81
CA VAL A 341 -37.06 8.36 -20.41
C VAL A 341 -37.59 7.29 -19.45
N ARG A 342 -38.76 6.67 -19.76
CA ARG A 342 -39.35 5.62 -18.95
C ARG A 342 -38.45 4.37 -18.93
N GLU A 343 -37.93 3.95 -20.08
CA GLU A 343 -36.99 2.83 -20.20
C GLU A 343 -35.68 3.06 -19.41
N LEU A 344 -35.18 4.29 -19.39
CA LEU A 344 -33.99 4.67 -18.59
C LEU A 344 -34.26 4.61 -17.08
N LEU A 345 -35.45 5.03 -16.64
CA LEU A 345 -35.85 4.93 -15.23
C LEU A 345 -36.04 3.47 -14.81
N ASP A 346 -36.62 2.62 -15.70
CA ASP A 346 -36.78 1.20 -15.44
C ASP A 346 -35.40 0.52 -15.26
N ILE A 347 -34.45 0.78 -16.15
CA ILE A 347 -33.07 0.27 -16.00
C ILE A 347 -32.47 0.70 -14.67
N SER A 348 -32.56 1.99 -14.31
CA SER A 348 -32.00 2.52 -13.06
C SER A 348 -32.61 1.85 -11.83
N ARG A 349 -33.90 1.57 -11.84
CA ARG A 349 -34.59 0.85 -10.74
C ARG A 349 -34.14 -0.61 -10.65
N LEU A 350 -34.12 -1.31 -11.80
CA LEU A 350 -33.72 -2.70 -11.87
C LEU A 350 -32.25 -2.94 -11.49
N GLU A 351 -31.35 -2.00 -11.80
CA GLU A 351 -29.93 -2.07 -11.40
C GLU A 351 -29.72 -1.95 -9.90
N SER A 352 -30.56 -1.17 -9.22
CA SER A 352 -30.51 -1.03 -7.77
C SER A 352 -31.21 -2.16 -7.01
N SER A 353 -31.94 -3.04 -7.71
CA SER A 353 -32.65 -4.18 -7.10
C SER A 353 -31.69 -5.34 -6.84
N ASP A 354 -31.69 -5.83 -5.60
CA ASP A 354 -30.92 -7.03 -5.22
C ASP A 354 -31.67 -8.29 -5.74
N PRO A 355 -30.98 -9.20 -6.46
CA PRO A 355 -31.55 -10.48 -6.87
C PRO A 355 -32.00 -11.37 -5.71
N LEU A 356 -31.54 -11.10 -4.50
CA LEU A 356 -31.89 -11.83 -3.28
C LEU A 356 -33.07 -11.21 -2.52
N ASP A 357 -33.55 -10.03 -2.92
CA ASP A 357 -34.72 -9.41 -2.30
C ASP A 357 -36.03 -10.07 -2.82
N THR A 358 -36.53 -11.01 -2.03
CA THR A 358 -37.75 -11.75 -2.31
C THR A 358 -39.02 -11.05 -1.84
N ASN A 359 -38.91 -9.85 -1.21
CA ASN A 359 -40.07 -9.18 -0.60
C ASN A 359 -41.18 -8.79 -1.60
N ASN A 360 -40.87 -8.68 -2.88
CA ASN A 360 -41.85 -8.36 -3.94
C ASN A 360 -42.05 -9.52 -4.95
N MET A 361 -41.72 -10.75 -4.58
CA MET A 361 -41.88 -11.92 -5.46
C MET A 361 -43.10 -12.71 -5.05
N ASP A 362 -44.06 -12.77 -5.96
CA ASP A 362 -45.28 -13.55 -5.83
C ASP A 362 -45.24 -14.83 -6.67
N GLU A 363 -46.16 -15.78 -6.38
CA GLU A 363 -46.39 -16.94 -7.22
C GLU A 363 -47.10 -16.51 -8.51
N LEU A 364 -46.41 -16.54 -9.61
CA LEU A 364 -46.93 -16.10 -10.91
C LEU A 364 -47.36 -17.28 -11.79
N PRO A 365 -48.63 -17.38 -12.18
CA PRO A 365 -49.10 -18.34 -13.16
C PRO A 365 -48.64 -17.90 -14.56
N LEU A 366 -47.52 -18.47 -15.04
CA LEU A 366 -46.83 -18.01 -16.24
C LEU A 366 -47.70 -18.11 -17.50
N ALA A 367 -48.58 -19.15 -17.60
CA ALA A 367 -49.52 -19.30 -18.70
C ALA A 367 -50.53 -18.15 -18.81
N VAL A 368 -50.98 -17.62 -17.67
CA VAL A 368 -51.91 -16.48 -17.63
C VAL A 368 -51.22 -15.22 -18.12
N ILE A 369 -49.98 -14.97 -17.63
CA ILE A 369 -49.19 -13.80 -18.04
C ILE A 369 -48.90 -13.85 -19.54
N ILE A 370 -48.48 -15.00 -20.08
CA ILE A 370 -48.19 -15.17 -21.50
C ILE A 370 -49.45 -14.88 -22.33
N ARG A 371 -50.64 -15.39 -21.94
CA ARG A 371 -51.88 -15.13 -22.65
C ARG A 371 -52.28 -13.65 -22.64
N ASN A 372 -52.19 -12.99 -21.49
CA ASN A 372 -52.49 -11.56 -21.38
C ASN A 372 -51.57 -10.69 -22.25
N VAL A 373 -50.29 -11.04 -22.30
CA VAL A 373 -49.31 -10.35 -23.15
C VAL A 373 -49.58 -10.67 -24.63
N ALA A 374 -49.88 -11.92 -24.95
CA ALA A 374 -50.20 -12.34 -26.30
C ALA A 374 -51.43 -11.62 -26.85
N GLU A 375 -52.48 -11.41 -26.05
CA GLU A 375 -53.64 -10.61 -26.41
C GLU A 375 -53.27 -9.17 -26.77
N LYS A 376 -52.42 -8.51 -25.96
CA LYS A 376 -51.90 -7.17 -26.25
C LYS A 376 -51.08 -7.13 -27.54
N LEU A 377 -50.26 -8.15 -27.78
CA LEU A 377 -49.41 -8.25 -28.97
C LEU A 377 -50.19 -8.64 -30.23
N SER A 378 -51.33 -9.35 -30.13
CA SER A 378 -52.13 -9.79 -31.24
C SER A 378 -52.62 -8.64 -32.13
N VAL A 379 -52.96 -7.49 -31.52
CA VAL A 379 -53.36 -6.27 -32.27
C VAL A 379 -52.21 -5.78 -33.17
N LYS A 380 -50.98 -5.84 -32.67
CA LYS A 380 -49.79 -5.48 -33.45
C LYS A 380 -49.46 -6.55 -34.50
N ALA A 381 -49.64 -7.84 -34.15
CA ALA A 381 -49.41 -8.96 -35.06
C ALA A 381 -50.30 -8.87 -36.31
N VAL A 382 -51.58 -8.54 -36.11
CA VAL A 382 -52.52 -8.30 -37.24
C VAL A 382 -52.04 -7.16 -38.13
N LYS A 383 -51.59 -6.05 -37.52
CA LYS A 383 -51.06 -4.88 -38.27
C LYS A 383 -49.82 -5.26 -39.08
N HIS A 384 -48.95 -6.10 -38.54
CA HIS A 384 -47.74 -6.58 -39.21
C HIS A 384 -47.96 -7.81 -40.09
N LYS A 385 -49.20 -8.33 -40.16
CA LYS A 385 -49.56 -9.57 -40.88
C LYS A 385 -48.72 -10.77 -40.45
N VAL A 386 -48.46 -10.92 -39.15
CA VAL A 386 -47.64 -11.99 -38.56
C VAL A 386 -48.56 -12.98 -37.84
N ILE A 387 -48.31 -14.27 -37.99
CA ILE A 387 -49.04 -15.34 -37.28
C ILE A 387 -48.45 -15.42 -35.85
N PHE A 388 -49.33 -15.39 -34.85
CA PHE A 388 -48.92 -15.39 -33.46
C PHE A 388 -49.40 -16.64 -32.74
N ASN A 389 -48.48 -17.49 -32.28
CA ASN A 389 -48.77 -18.75 -31.60
C ASN A 389 -48.37 -18.69 -30.12
N VAL A 390 -49.23 -19.26 -29.26
CA VAL A 390 -48.99 -19.36 -27.82
C VAL A 390 -49.04 -20.82 -27.39
N HIS A 391 -47.98 -21.25 -26.70
CA HIS A 391 -47.87 -22.61 -26.15
C HIS A 391 -47.37 -22.53 -24.70
N ALA A 392 -48.27 -22.58 -23.72
CA ALA A 392 -47.91 -22.51 -22.31
C ALA A 392 -48.63 -23.61 -21.52
N ASP A 393 -47.88 -24.36 -20.74
CA ASP A 393 -48.40 -25.32 -19.78
C ASP A 393 -49.12 -24.57 -18.65
N GLU A 394 -50.39 -24.89 -18.41
CA GLU A 394 -51.25 -24.23 -17.41
C GLU A 394 -50.76 -24.36 -15.97
N ASN A 395 -49.99 -25.41 -15.69
CA ASN A 395 -49.56 -25.74 -14.34
C ASN A 395 -48.22 -25.08 -13.94
N ILE A 396 -47.63 -24.26 -14.81
CA ILE A 396 -46.37 -23.63 -14.53
C ILE A 396 -46.55 -22.37 -13.68
N LYS A 397 -45.98 -22.38 -12.48
CA LYS A 397 -45.85 -21.21 -11.61
C LYS A 397 -44.39 -20.94 -11.34
N ILE A 398 -44.04 -19.66 -11.32
CA ILE A 398 -42.70 -19.20 -10.95
C ILE A 398 -42.79 -18.10 -9.87
N LEU A 399 -41.77 -17.96 -9.05
CA LEU A 399 -41.62 -16.84 -8.11
C LEU A 399 -41.03 -15.64 -8.85
N GLY A 400 -41.72 -14.50 -8.82
CA GLY A 400 -41.27 -13.31 -9.51
C GLY A 400 -42.16 -12.09 -9.30
N ASP A 401 -41.76 -10.97 -9.91
CA ASP A 401 -42.53 -9.74 -10.01
C ASP A 401 -43.41 -9.82 -11.28
N GLY A 402 -44.73 -9.72 -11.11
CA GLY A 402 -45.69 -9.86 -12.19
C GLY A 402 -45.54 -8.78 -13.27
N ASP A 403 -45.32 -7.53 -12.88
CA ASP A 403 -45.16 -6.40 -13.81
C ASP A 403 -43.86 -6.52 -14.61
N GLN A 404 -42.76 -6.91 -13.95
CA GLN A 404 -41.50 -7.16 -14.63
C GLN A 404 -41.56 -8.34 -15.59
N MET A 405 -42.32 -9.40 -15.22
CA MET A 405 -42.51 -10.57 -16.12
C MET A 405 -43.34 -10.21 -17.35
N VAL A 406 -44.40 -9.43 -17.16
CA VAL A 406 -45.17 -8.87 -18.28
C VAL A 406 -44.27 -8.01 -19.18
N GLN A 407 -43.44 -7.17 -18.60
CA GLN A 407 -42.50 -6.30 -19.33
C GLN A 407 -41.48 -7.13 -20.13
N LEU A 408 -40.88 -8.17 -19.52
CA LEU A 408 -39.94 -9.09 -20.19
C LEU A 408 -40.56 -9.71 -21.45
N ILE A 409 -41.77 -10.29 -21.30
CA ILE A 409 -42.45 -10.99 -22.42
C ILE A 409 -42.87 -9.97 -23.48
N LEU A 410 -43.30 -8.77 -23.08
CA LEU A 410 -43.64 -7.69 -24.01
C LEU A 410 -42.44 -7.24 -24.84
N ILE A 411 -41.28 -7.05 -24.21
CA ILE A 411 -40.04 -6.64 -24.87
C ILE A 411 -39.61 -7.69 -25.90
N LEU A 412 -39.59 -8.97 -25.51
CA LEU A 412 -39.16 -10.05 -26.39
C LEU A 412 -40.17 -10.27 -27.53
N GLY A 413 -41.49 -10.23 -27.22
CA GLY A 413 -42.56 -10.39 -28.20
C GLY A 413 -42.64 -9.21 -29.19
N ASP A 414 -42.49 -7.97 -28.72
CA ASP A 414 -42.45 -6.77 -29.59
C ASP A 414 -41.24 -6.81 -30.54
N ASN A 415 -40.09 -7.26 -30.06
CA ASN A 415 -38.91 -7.47 -30.90
C ASN A 415 -39.19 -8.58 -31.95
N ALA A 416 -39.77 -9.71 -31.56
CA ALA A 416 -40.07 -10.79 -32.45
C ALA A 416 -41.03 -10.34 -33.58
N LEU A 417 -42.11 -9.62 -33.24
CA LEU A 417 -43.05 -9.06 -34.22
C LEU A 417 -42.39 -8.06 -35.16
N LYS A 418 -41.56 -7.17 -34.61
CA LYS A 418 -40.91 -6.09 -35.35
C LYS A 418 -39.93 -6.58 -36.41
N TYR A 419 -39.24 -7.70 -36.14
CA TYR A 419 -38.25 -8.24 -37.05
C TYR A 419 -38.74 -9.41 -37.91
N SER A 420 -39.97 -9.90 -37.67
CA SER A 420 -40.60 -10.93 -38.48
C SER A 420 -41.01 -10.42 -39.86
N PRO A 421 -40.89 -11.22 -40.91
CA PRO A 421 -41.44 -10.87 -42.22
C PRO A 421 -42.99 -10.95 -42.23
N GLU A 422 -43.64 -10.31 -43.22
CA GLU A 422 -45.06 -10.53 -43.45
C GLU A 422 -45.35 -12.04 -43.66
N ASN A 423 -46.40 -12.53 -43.06
CA ASN A 423 -46.80 -13.93 -42.99
C ASN A 423 -45.82 -14.87 -42.25
N GLY A 424 -44.81 -14.30 -41.55
CA GLY A 424 -43.98 -15.06 -40.64
C GLY A 424 -44.73 -15.47 -39.38
N THR A 425 -44.09 -16.37 -38.61
CA THR A 425 -44.67 -16.88 -37.35
C THR A 425 -43.83 -16.43 -36.16
N VAL A 426 -44.50 -15.87 -35.14
CA VAL A 426 -43.94 -15.62 -33.82
C VAL A 426 -44.57 -16.57 -32.82
N SER A 427 -43.76 -17.26 -32.05
CA SER A 427 -44.21 -18.22 -31.03
C SER A 427 -43.71 -17.82 -29.65
N ILE A 428 -44.62 -17.77 -28.67
CA ILE A 428 -44.27 -17.61 -27.26
C ILE A 428 -44.72 -18.86 -26.51
N GLY A 429 -43.81 -19.44 -25.72
CA GLY A 429 -44.14 -20.64 -24.98
C GLY A 429 -43.40 -20.79 -23.67
N ALA A 430 -43.99 -21.57 -22.76
CA ALA A 430 -43.33 -21.97 -21.52
C ALA A 430 -43.54 -23.48 -21.30
N LYS A 431 -42.46 -24.17 -20.90
CA LYS A 431 -42.47 -25.60 -20.58
C LYS A 431 -41.60 -25.92 -19.38
N LYS A 432 -42.01 -26.91 -18.59
CA LYS A 432 -41.20 -27.48 -17.52
C LYS A 432 -40.21 -28.48 -18.09
N LEU A 433 -38.95 -28.36 -17.70
CA LEU A 433 -37.88 -29.27 -18.14
C LEU A 433 -37.74 -30.46 -17.18
N ALA A 434 -37.02 -31.50 -17.59
CA ALA A 434 -36.84 -32.72 -16.81
C ALA A 434 -36.06 -32.48 -15.50
N ASP A 435 -35.25 -31.44 -15.45
CA ASP A 435 -34.49 -31.02 -14.24
C ASP A 435 -35.34 -30.22 -13.24
N GLY A 436 -36.61 -29.98 -13.55
CA GLY A 436 -37.54 -29.21 -12.72
C GLY A 436 -37.47 -27.69 -12.94
N SER A 437 -36.58 -27.20 -13.80
CA SER A 437 -36.52 -25.79 -14.21
C SER A 437 -37.65 -25.48 -15.21
N VAL A 438 -37.94 -24.18 -15.42
CA VAL A 438 -38.91 -23.70 -16.41
C VAL A 438 -38.18 -22.96 -17.53
N LEU A 439 -38.53 -23.27 -18.77
CA LEU A 439 -38.03 -22.61 -19.96
C LEU A 439 -39.15 -21.77 -20.59
N LEU A 440 -38.98 -20.44 -20.56
CA LEU A 440 -39.75 -19.49 -21.34
C LEU A 440 -39.03 -19.26 -22.67
N SER A 441 -39.71 -19.40 -23.80
CA SER A 441 -39.14 -19.18 -25.13
C SER A 441 -39.98 -18.21 -25.95
N VAL A 442 -39.29 -17.30 -26.66
CA VAL A 442 -39.88 -16.43 -27.68
C VAL A 442 -39.11 -16.63 -28.96
N SER A 443 -39.79 -17.06 -30.01
CA SER A 443 -39.18 -17.41 -31.31
C SER A 443 -39.84 -16.64 -32.45
N ASP A 444 -39.02 -16.15 -33.36
CA ASP A 444 -39.46 -15.47 -34.60
C ASP A 444 -38.82 -16.11 -35.83
N GLN A 445 -39.36 -15.81 -36.99
CA GLN A 445 -38.84 -16.17 -38.31
C GLN A 445 -38.25 -14.96 -39.05
N GLY A 446 -37.66 -14.04 -38.28
CA GLY A 446 -37.13 -12.80 -38.82
C GLY A 446 -35.77 -12.95 -39.49
N LYS A 447 -35.14 -11.82 -39.72
CA LYS A 447 -33.82 -11.74 -40.37
C LYS A 447 -32.67 -12.40 -39.59
N GLY A 448 -32.92 -12.75 -38.33
CA GLY A 448 -31.90 -13.28 -37.45
C GLY A 448 -30.84 -12.25 -37.02
N ILE A 449 -29.92 -12.68 -36.19
CA ILE A 449 -28.81 -11.90 -35.62
C ILE A 449 -27.49 -12.53 -36.05
N PRO A 450 -26.56 -11.76 -36.61
CA PRO A 450 -25.22 -12.26 -36.89
C PRO A 450 -24.53 -12.79 -35.61
N GLU A 451 -23.80 -13.88 -35.73
CA GLU A 451 -23.12 -14.53 -34.59
C GLU A 451 -22.18 -13.57 -33.84
N ALA A 452 -21.49 -12.69 -34.56
CA ALA A 452 -20.62 -11.67 -34.01
C ALA A 452 -21.35 -10.64 -33.13
N ASP A 453 -22.66 -10.40 -33.38
CA ASP A 453 -23.43 -9.40 -32.65
C ASP A 453 -24.15 -10.00 -31.41
N ILE A 454 -24.38 -11.33 -31.37
CA ILE A 454 -25.09 -12.00 -30.27
C ILE A 454 -24.56 -11.62 -28.86
N PRO A 455 -23.26 -11.51 -28.59
CA PRO A 455 -22.76 -11.09 -27.28
C PRO A 455 -23.15 -9.67 -26.89
N PHE A 456 -23.39 -8.80 -27.88
CA PHE A 456 -23.59 -7.36 -27.67
C PHE A 456 -25.06 -6.92 -27.68
N ILE A 457 -26.01 -7.76 -28.13
CA ILE A 457 -27.42 -7.38 -28.20
C ILE A 457 -28.05 -6.99 -26.85
N TRP A 458 -27.43 -7.40 -25.74
CA TRP A 458 -27.85 -7.11 -24.40
C TRP A 458 -27.24 -5.77 -23.86
N GLU A 459 -26.38 -5.14 -24.66
CA GLU A 459 -25.79 -3.86 -24.29
C GLU A 459 -26.79 -2.73 -24.57
N ARG A 460 -26.74 -1.70 -23.75
CA ARG A 460 -27.63 -0.53 -23.87
C ARG A 460 -27.32 0.23 -25.14
N PHE A 461 -28.39 0.62 -25.85
CA PHE A 461 -28.34 1.34 -27.13
C PHE A 461 -27.71 0.55 -28.27
N TYR A 462 -27.45 -0.75 -28.08
CA TYR A 462 -26.90 -1.56 -29.16
C TYR A 462 -27.95 -1.87 -30.23
N LYS A 463 -27.56 -1.74 -31.49
CA LYS A 463 -28.38 -2.05 -32.67
C LYS A 463 -27.51 -2.78 -33.68
N VAL A 464 -27.95 -3.93 -34.18
CA VAL A 464 -27.23 -4.77 -35.15
C VAL A 464 -26.94 -4.02 -36.45
N GLU A 465 -27.86 -3.14 -36.88
CA GLU A 465 -27.69 -2.30 -38.07
C GLU A 465 -27.19 -0.88 -37.65
N LYS A 466 -25.94 -0.59 -37.92
CA LYS A 466 -25.34 0.76 -37.76
C LYS A 466 -25.69 1.71 -38.90
N SER A 467 -26.47 1.26 -39.91
CA SER A 467 -26.89 2.14 -41.01
C SER A 467 -27.89 3.15 -40.51
N HIS A 468 -27.66 4.42 -40.79
CA HIS A 468 -28.53 5.57 -40.48
C HIS A 468 -29.89 5.56 -41.23
N CYS A 469 -30.27 4.44 -41.85
CA CYS A 469 -31.57 4.28 -42.44
C CYS A 469 -32.65 4.13 -41.36
N ARG A 470 -33.55 5.09 -41.29
CA ARG A 470 -34.71 5.22 -40.38
C ARG A 470 -35.72 4.07 -40.40
N SER A 471 -35.39 2.91 -40.94
CA SER A 471 -36.35 1.90 -41.29
C SER A 471 -36.95 1.08 -40.14
N VAL A 472 -36.29 1.07 -38.94
CA VAL A 472 -36.86 0.29 -37.80
C VAL A 472 -36.75 1.10 -36.51
N PRO A 473 -37.87 1.66 -35.98
CA PRO A 473 -37.86 2.46 -34.76
C PRO A 473 -37.58 1.61 -33.53
N GLY A 474 -36.56 2.02 -32.71
CA GLY A 474 -36.25 1.36 -31.43
C GLY A 474 -35.19 2.15 -30.68
N THR A 475 -35.30 2.14 -29.36
CA THR A 475 -34.36 2.84 -28.45
C THR A 475 -33.05 2.10 -28.27
N GLY A 476 -33.04 0.78 -28.46
CA GLY A 476 -31.89 -0.08 -28.11
C GLY A 476 -31.77 -0.36 -26.61
N LEU A 477 -32.80 0.01 -25.82
CA LEU A 477 -32.83 -0.23 -24.38
C LEU A 477 -33.63 -1.48 -23.98
N GLY A 478 -34.56 -1.93 -24.82
CA GLY A 478 -35.48 -3.02 -24.48
C GLY A 478 -34.75 -4.31 -24.06
N LEU A 479 -33.79 -4.79 -24.84
CA LEU A 479 -33.06 -6.01 -24.49
C LEU A 479 -32.17 -5.82 -23.25
N ALA A 480 -31.68 -4.62 -22.99
CA ALA A 480 -30.96 -4.31 -21.76
C ALA A 480 -31.87 -4.38 -20.52
N ILE A 481 -33.11 -3.88 -20.63
CA ILE A 481 -34.14 -4.04 -19.61
C ILE A 481 -34.47 -5.53 -19.40
N ALA A 482 -34.67 -6.28 -20.48
CA ALA A 482 -34.94 -7.71 -20.41
C ALA A 482 -33.82 -8.47 -19.69
N LYS A 483 -32.56 -8.12 -19.94
CA LYS A 483 -31.38 -8.67 -19.23
C LYS A 483 -31.44 -8.42 -17.73
N GLU A 484 -31.77 -7.19 -17.33
CA GLU A 484 -31.83 -6.83 -15.91
C GLU A 484 -33.03 -7.54 -15.22
N ILE A 485 -34.17 -7.65 -15.88
CA ILE A 485 -35.30 -8.44 -15.35
C ILE A 485 -34.88 -9.90 -15.15
N ILE A 486 -34.24 -10.51 -16.16
CA ILE A 486 -33.73 -11.89 -16.09
C ILE A 486 -32.75 -12.04 -14.91
N ARG A 487 -31.84 -11.07 -14.70
CA ARG A 487 -30.88 -11.04 -13.59
C ARG A 487 -31.56 -10.97 -12.22
N VAL A 488 -32.53 -10.08 -12.07
CA VAL A 488 -33.29 -9.91 -10.80
C VAL A 488 -34.05 -11.19 -10.43
N HIS A 489 -34.58 -11.92 -11.43
CA HIS A 489 -35.27 -13.18 -11.21
C HIS A 489 -34.35 -14.40 -11.08
N GLY A 490 -33.01 -14.21 -11.10
CA GLY A 490 -32.05 -15.30 -11.02
C GLY A 490 -32.08 -16.27 -12.19
N ALA A 491 -32.71 -15.86 -13.30
CA ALA A 491 -32.84 -16.67 -14.51
C ALA A 491 -31.59 -16.50 -15.42
N SER A 492 -31.44 -17.40 -16.38
CA SER A 492 -30.40 -17.33 -17.41
C SER A 492 -31.02 -17.20 -18.80
N ALA A 493 -30.38 -16.42 -19.68
CA ALA A 493 -30.80 -16.24 -21.04
C ALA A 493 -29.85 -16.94 -22.03
N LYS A 494 -30.42 -17.58 -23.04
CA LYS A 494 -29.70 -18.10 -24.19
C LYS A 494 -30.39 -17.58 -25.47
N VAL A 495 -29.56 -17.14 -26.42
CA VAL A 495 -30.05 -16.69 -27.73
C VAL A 495 -29.59 -17.66 -28.80
N ILE A 496 -30.50 -18.15 -29.58
CA ILE A 496 -30.28 -19.04 -30.72
C ILE A 496 -30.73 -18.27 -31.95
N SER A 497 -29.80 -17.86 -32.79
CA SER A 497 -30.15 -17.08 -33.99
C SER A 497 -29.23 -17.41 -35.14
N LYS A 498 -29.76 -17.34 -36.34
CA LYS A 498 -29.00 -17.47 -37.58
C LYS A 498 -29.60 -16.51 -38.62
N CYS A 499 -28.73 -15.80 -39.32
CA CYS A 499 -29.13 -14.87 -40.36
C CYS A 499 -30.09 -15.53 -41.36
N GLY A 500 -31.24 -14.92 -41.58
CA GLY A 500 -32.28 -15.40 -42.50
C GLY A 500 -33.16 -16.53 -41.98
N LEU A 501 -32.91 -17.05 -40.76
CA LEU A 501 -33.69 -18.17 -40.19
C LEU A 501 -34.49 -17.78 -38.93
N GLY A 502 -34.32 -16.54 -38.45
CA GLY A 502 -34.99 -16.03 -37.25
C GLY A 502 -34.19 -16.11 -35.99
N THR A 503 -34.82 -15.75 -34.86
CA THR A 503 -34.23 -15.72 -33.54
C THR A 503 -35.11 -16.40 -32.50
N THR A 504 -34.49 -17.13 -31.58
CA THR A 504 -35.18 -17.70 -30.41
C THR A 504 -34.45 -17.21 -29.14
N PHE A 505 -35.19 -16.54 -28.29
CA PHE A 505 -34.75 -16.21 -26.94
C PHE A 505 -35.26 -17.29 -25.99
N GLU A 506 -34.36 -17.93 -25.26
CA GLU A 506 -34.66 -18.95 -24.26
C GLU A 506 -34.27 -18.41 -22.87
N ILE A 507 -35.24 -18.28 -21.98
CA ILE A 507 -35.05 -17.81 -20.60
C ILE A 507 -35.33 -18.99 -19.68
N LYS A 508 -34.29 -19.44 -18.96
CA LYS A 508 -34.38 -20.58 -18.06
C LYS A 508 -34.44 -20.10 -16.61
N PHE A 509 -35.57 -20.36 -15.95
CA PHE A 509 -35.76 -20.14 -14.53
C PHE A 509 -35.28 -21.37 -13.76
N PRO A 510 -34.42 -21.23 -12.75
CA PRO A 510 -33.91 -22.36 -12.00
C PRO A 510 -34.98 -22.99 -11.12
N LYS A 511 -34.79 -24.24 -10.72
CA LYS A 511 -35.77 -25.06 -9.98
C LYS A 511 -36.26 -24.41 -8.67
N ASP A 512 -35.38 -23.70 -7.96
CA ASP A 512 -35.69 -22.98 -6.73
C ASP A 512 -36.64 -21.78 -6.90
N LYS A 513 -36.83 -21.33 -8.12
CA LYS A 513 -37.80 -20.29 -8.50
C LYS A 513 -39.09 -20.87 -9.10
N VAL A 514 -39.26 -22.19 -9.17
CA VAL A 514 -40.45 -22.89 -9.72
C VAL A 514 -41.25 -23.45 -8.56
N VAL A 515 -42.55 -23.15 -8.56
CA VAL A 515 -43.50 -23.57 -7.53
C VAL A 515 -44.30 -24.77 -8.00
#